data_5541c1e4225d83323bbbfe369dcbd8dc
#
_entry.id   5541c1e4225d83323bbbfe369dcbd8dc
#
_cell.length_a   1.000
_cell.length_b   1.000
_cell.length_c   1.000
_cell.angle_alpha   90.00
_cell.angle_beta   90.00
_cell.angle_gamma   90.00
#
_symmetry.space_group_name_H-M   'P 1'
#
loop_
_entity.id
_entity.type
_entity.pdbx_description
1 polymer ?
#
loop_
_entity_poly.entity_id
_entity_poly.type
_entity_poly.pdbx_seq_one_letter_code
_entity_poly.pdbx_strand_id
1 'polypeptide(L)'
;MDAITTGPINKDALHQAGHDYPGHTEILAEKTGSSRYCMMQNSKEITATFVTCHLGLREACSSITTERIIDVINLTADALNDLQCPESKKILVCGLNPHSGEGGLFGSNEEEKIIKPAIEATASNGIDVTGPIVPDTAFIPEKRKNTGAYVCMYHDQGHIPLKALAFDNAVNITLGLPIIRTSVDHGTAFDIAWKGIANHSSLLRATQIATDLVNRKNYGSEVV
;
A
#
# COMPACT_ATOMS: atom_id res chain seq x y z
N MET A 1 -12.15 19.99 -6.37
CA MET A 1 -12.07 18.56 -6.76
C MET A 1 -11.78 17.79 -5.49
N ASP A 2 -12.65 16.84 -5.13
CA ASP A 2 -12.59 16.19 -3.83
C ASP A 2 -11.75 14.92 -3.85
N ALA A 3 -11.79 14.18 -4.99
CA ALA A 3 -10.99 12.97 -5.19
C ALA A 3 -10.69 12.73 -6.68
N ILE A 4 -9.70 11.88 -6.95
CA ILE A 4 -9.35 11.39 -8.29
C ILE A 4 -9.38 9.87 -8.28
N THR A 5 -10.17 9.26 -9.17
CA THR A 5 -10.09 7.82 -9.47
C THR A 5 -9.51 7.66 -10.87
N THR A 6 -8.36 6.97 -10.98
CA THR A 6 -7.67 6.80 -12.26
C THR A 6 -7.85 5.39 -12.83
N GLY A 7 -8.03 5.30 -14.14
CA GLY A 7 -7.86 4.07 -14.91
C GLY A 7 -6.37 3.70 -15.05
N PRO A 8 -6.02 2.65 -15.81
CA PRO A 8 -4.63 2.27 -16.05
C PRO A 8 -3.92 3.29 -16.97
N ILE A 9 -2.60 3.33 -16.88
CA ILE A 9 -1.75 4.15 -17.74
C ILE A 9 -0.78 3.27 -18.53
N ASN A 10 -0.55 3.62 -19.80
CA ASN A 10 0.52 3.03 -20.60
C ASN A 10 1.79 3.85 -20.42
N LYS A 11 2.83 3.25 -19.85
CA LYS A 11 4.09 3.94 -19.53
C LYS A 11 4.87 4.33 -20.78
N ASP A 12 4.86 3.48 -21.81
CA ASP A 12 5.55 3.77 -23.07
C ASP A 12 4.92 4.99 -23.77
N ALA A 13 3.58 5.07 -23.79
CA ALA A 13 2.88 6.22 -24.33
C ALA A 13 3.15 7.51 -23.54
N LEU A 14 3.26 7.38 -22.21
CA LEU A 14 3.60 8.50 -21.32
C LEU A 14 5.02 9.03 -21.64
N HIS A 15 6.00 8.13 -21.76
CA HIS A 15 7.38 8.48 -22.11
C HIS A 15 7.47 9.07 -23.53
N GLN A 16 6.76 8.51 -24.52
CA GLN A 16 6.69 9.06 -25.86
C GLN A 16 6.08 10.47 -25.91
N ALA A 17 5.20 10.79 -24.97
CA ALA A 17 4.64 12.13 -24.78
C ALA A 17 5.59 13.09 -24.03
N GLY A 18 6.80 12.68 -23.72
CA GLY A 18 7.82 13.50 -23.04
C GLY A 18 7.69 13.55 -21.52
N HIS A 19 6.97 12.61 -20.92
CA HIS A 19 6.79 12.55 -19.47
C HIS A 19 7.48 11.30 -18.90
N ASP A 20 8.61 11.51 -18.24
CA ASP A 20 9.43 10.42 -17.67
C ASP A 20 9.04 10.10 -16.24
N TYR A 21 7.85 9.49 -16.06
CA TYR A 21 7.35 9.03 -14.76
C TYR A 21 7.09 7.53 -14.76
N PRO A 22 7.36 6.84 -13.65
CA PRO A 22 7.01 5.42 -13.46
C PRO A 22 5.50 5.15 -13.46
N GLY A 23 4.68 6.14 -13.07
CA GLY A 23 3.24 6.01 -13.02
C GLY A 23 2.52 7.23 -12.44
N HIS A 24 1.21 7.10 -12.22
CA HIS A 24 0.37 8.17 -11.68
C HIS A 24 0.79 8.63 -10.28
N THR A 25 1.27 7.73 -9.44
CA THR A 25 1.64 8.02 -8.06
C THR A 25 2.74 9.08 -8.01
N GLU A 26 3.79 8.89 -8.80
CA GLU A 26 4.94 9.78 -8.88
C GLU A 26 4.57 11.13 -9.50
N ILE A 27 3.72 11.11 -10.55
CA ILE A 27 3.18 12.35 -11.16
C ILE A 27 2.44 13.18 -10.10
N LEU A 28 1.52 12.54 -9.37
CA LEU A 28 0.69 13.24 -8.40
C LEU A 28 1.50 13.69 -7.19
N ALA A 29 2.44 12.89 -6.71
CA ALA A 29 3.33 13.28 -5.62
C ALA A 29 4.15 14.52 -5.98
N GLU A 30 4.77 14.56 -7.16
CA GLU A 30 5.53 15.72 -7.64
C GLU A 30 4.63 16.95 -7.80
N LYS A 31 3.49 16.82 -8.49
CA LYS A 31 2.58 17.95 -8.74
C LYS A 31 1.92 18.50 -7.49
N THR A 32 1.83 17.71 -6.42
CA THR A 32 1.31 18.15 -5.11
C THR A 32 2.40 18.54 -4.10
N GLY A 33 3.68 18.38 -4.46
CA GLY A 33 4.81 18.63 -3.56
C GLY A 33 4.89 17.64 -2.40
N SER A 34 4.32 16.44 -2.55
CA SER A 34 4.30 15.42 -1.50
C SER A 34 5.59 14.63 -1.49
N SER A 35 6.34 14.70 -0.39
CA SER A 35 7.57 13.91 -0.18
C SER A 35 7.31 12.60 0.57
N ARG A 36 6.22 12.52 1.34
CA ARG A 36 5.83 11.36 2.15
C ARG A 36 4.57 10.75 1.56
N TYR A 37 4.71 9.71 0.80
CA TYR A 37 3.58 8.98 0.22
C TYR A 37 3.91 7.49 0.11
N CYS A 38 2.89 6.65 0.05
CA CYS A 38 3.07 5.23 -0.24
C CYS A 38 1.85 4.65 -0.97
N MET A 39 2.07 3.51 -1.60
CA MET A 39 1.00 2.70 -2.17
C MET A 39 0.35 1.86 -1.08
N MET A 40 -0.97 1.84 -1.07
CA MET A 40 -1.79 0.87 -0.35
C MET A 40 -2.63 0.07 -1.33
N GLN A 41 -2.64 -1.22 -1.17
CA GLN A 41 -3.59 -2.12 -1.83
C GLN A 41 -4.63 -2.54 -0.81
N ASN A 42 -5.90 -2.31 -1.11
CA ASN A 42 -7.01 -2.61 -0.22
C ASN A 42 -7.99 -3.59 -0.86
N SER A 43 -8.31 -4.65 -0.15
CA SER A 43 -9.39 -5.58 -0.46
C SER A 43 -10.13 -5.98 0.82
N LYS A 44 -11.18 -6.80 0.70
CA LYS A 44 -11.87 -7.37 1.88
C LYS A 44 -11.00 -8.39 2.63
N GLU A 45 -10.14 -9.09 1.91
CA GLU A 45 -9.35 -10.21 2.42
C GLU A 45 -8.04 -9.75 3.04
N ILE A 46 -7.47 -8.65 2.51
CA ILE A 46 -6.15 -8.18 2.89
C ILE A 46 -5.96 -6.70 2.50
N THR A 47 -5.31 -5.95 3.38
CA THR A 47 -4.79 -4.62 3.09
C THR A 47 -3.28 -4.65 3.25
N ALA A 48 -2.55 -4.13 2.27
CA ALA A 48 -1.09 -4.08 2.30
C ALA A 48 -0.57 -2.71 1.85
N THR A 49 0.43 -2.18 2.56
CA THR A 49 1.20 -0.99 2.20
C THR A 49 2.65 -1.36 1.94
N PHE A 50 3.36 -0.53 1.19
CA PHE A 50 4.66 -0.89 0.65
C PHE A 50 5.72 0.15 1.00
N VAL A 51 6.81 -0.31 1.59
CA VAL A 51 7.99 0.53 1.87
C VAL A 51 8.69 0.91 0.57
N THR A 52 8.86 -0.08 -0.32
CA THR A 52 9.36 0.11 -1.69
C THR A 52 8.38 -0.51 -2.68
N CYS A 53 8.26 0.07 -3.88
CA CYS A 53 7.33 -0.40 -4.91
C CYS A 53 8.06 -0.75 -6.22
N HIS A 54 8.03 0.10 -7.19
CA HIS A 54 8.46 -0.15 -8.57
C HIS A 54 10.00 -0.11 -8.73
N LEU A 55 10.72 -0.86 -7.90
CA LEU A 55 12.17 -1.00 -7.91
C LEU A 55 12.56 -2.46 -8.19
N GLY A 56 13.71 -2.66 -8.80
CA GLY A 56 14.33 -3.98 -8.87
C GLY A 56 14.61 -4.52 -7.46
N LEU A 57 14.47 -5.84 -7.23
CA LEU A 57 14.54 -6.42 -5.88
C LEU A 57 15.83 -6.05 -5.13
N ARG A 58 16.99 -6.04 -5.82
CA ARG A 58 18.27 -5.64 -5.21
C ARG A 58 18.23 -4.18 -4.77
N GLU A 59 17.71 -3.30 -5.59
CA GLU A 59 17.56 -1.88 -5.29
C GLU A 59 16.55 -1.66 -4.16
N ALA A 60 15.41 -2.35 -4.18
CA ALA A 60 14.42 -2.31 -3.12
C ALA A 60 15.03 -2.64 -1.76
N CYS A 61 15.80 -3.73 -1.65
CA CYS A 61 16.49 -4.10 -0.42
C CYS A 61 17.46 -3.01 0.08
N SER A 62 18.17 -2.36 -0.85
CA SER A 62 19.13 -1.30 -0.50
C SER A 62 18.47 0.04 -0.13
N SER A 63 17.20 0.24 -0.51
CA SER A 63 16.46 1.49 -0.29
C SER A 63 15.62 1.50 0.99
N ILE A 64 15.59 0.38 1.72
CA ILE A 64 14.83 0.29 2.98
C ILE A 64 15.59 1.02 4.07
N THR A 65 14.95 2.02 4.70
CA THR A 65 15.48 2.76 5.85
C THR A 65 14.46 2.78 6.99
N THR A 66 14.94 3.03 8.20
CA THR A 66 14.09 3.15 9.39
C THR A 66 13.06 4.27 9.22
N GLU A 67 13.48 5.43 8.72
CA GLU A 67 12.64 6.61 8.49
C GLU A 67 11.52 6.30 7.48
N ARG A 68 11.88 5.59 6.39
CA ARG A 68 10.89 5.21 5.38
C ARG A 68 9.85 4.24 5.93
N ILE A 69 10.25 3.28 6.75
CA ILE A 69 9.31 2.35 7.40
C ILE A 69 8.40 3.10 8.38
N ILE A 70 8.93 4.04 9.18
CA ILE A 70 8.15 4.89 10.07
C ILE A 70 7.10 5.68 9.29
N ASP A 71 7.48 6.29 8.16
CA ASP A 71 6.56 7.02 7.31
C ASP A 71 5.41 6.14 6.81
N VAL A 72 5.73 4.93 6.33
CA VAL A 72 4.71 3.99 5.82
C VAL A 72 3.80 3.49 6.94
N ILE A 73 4.33 3.19 8.13
CA ILE A 73 3.50 2.78 9.28
C ILE A 73 2.53 3.90 9.67
N ASN A 74 3.00 5.16 9.78
CA ASN A 74 2.16 6.30 10.11
C ASN A 74 1.04 6.50 9.07
N LEU A 75 1.40 6.54 7.78
CA LEU A 75 0.43 6.66 6.69
C LEU A 75 -0.59 5.50 6.68
N THR A 76 -0.16 4.30 7.04
CA THR A 76 -1.03 3.13 7.16
C THR A 76 -2.00 3.28 8.33
N ALA A 77 -1.53 3.74 9.48
CA ALA A 77 -2.37 3.98 10.65
C ALA A 77 -3.44 5.05 10.39
N ASP A 78 -3.05 6.17 9.76
CA ASP A 78 -3.98 7.21 9.35
C ASP A 78 -5.04 6.67 8.39
N ALA A 79 -4.63 5.91 7.38
CA ALA A 79 -5.55 5.31 6.41
C ALA A 79 -6.51 4.30 7.04
N LEU A 80 -6.09 3.50 8.02
CA LEU A 80 -6.98 2.58 8.75
C LEU A 80 -8.01 3.32 9.61
N ASN A 81 -7.71 4.52 10.07
CA ASN A 81 -8.68 5.38 10.74
C ASN A 81 -9.73 5.92 9.74
N ASP A 82 -9.30 6.26 8.54
CA ASP A 82 -10.15 6.83 7.50
C ASP A 82 -11.00 5.78 6.76
N LEU A 83 -10.48 4.60 6.53
CA LEU A 83 -11.12 3.55 5.77
C LEU A 83 -12.03 2.73 6.67
N GLN A 84 -12.93 2.93 7.40
CA GLN A 84 -13.77 1.99 8.19
C GLN A 84 -13.55 0.47 7.88
N CYS A 85 -12.38 0.13 7.54
CA CYS A 85 -11.91 -1.22 7.34
C CYS A 85 -11.00 -1.54 8.52
N PRO A 86 -10.81 -2.69 8.85
CA PRO A 86 -11.56 -3.79 9.36
C PRO A 86 -11.85 -3.65 10.87
N GLU A 87 -12.39 -4.67 11.50
CA GLU A 87 -12.60 -4.78 12.96
C GLU A 87 -11.31 -4.56 13.78
N SER A 88 -10.13 -4.70 13.17
CA SER A 88 -8.81 -4.50 13.77
C SER A 88 -8.05 -3.37 13.09
N LYS A 89 -7.45 -2.48 13.89
CA LYS A 89 -6.50 -1.45 13.43
C LYS A 89 -5.04 -1.90 13.56
N LYS A 90 -4.81 -3.15 13.92
CA LYS A 90 -3.47 -3.71 14.10
C LYS A 90 -2.69 -3.75 12.80
N ILE A 91 -1.48 -3.25 12.84
CA ILE A 91 -0.54 -3.27 11.72
C ILE A 91 0.51 -4.36 11.95
N LEU A 92 0.67 -5.26 10.99
CA LEU A 92 1.76 -6.23 10.98
C LEU A 92 2.84 -5.81 10.00
N VAL A 93 4.08 -5.65 10.48
CA VAL A 93 5.23 -5.31 9.65
C VAL A 93 5.97 -6.59 9.28
N CYS A 94 6.09 -6.88 8.00
CA CYS A 94 6.82 -8.04 7.50
C CYS A 94 8.34 -7.87 7.70
N GLY A 95 9.04 -8.96 8.01
CA GLY A 95 10.49 -9.00 7.87
C GLY A 95 10.90 -8.93 6.40
N LEU A 96 12.14 -8.57 6.14
CA LEU A 96 12.72 -8.55 4.78
C LEU A 96 13.20 -9.95 4.39
N ASN A 97 13.90 -10.61 5.33
CA ASN A 97 14.60 -11.87 5.10
C ASN A 97 13.76 -13.09 5.51
N PRO A 98 14.11 -14.30 5.00
CA PRO A 98 13.52 -15.54 5.49
C PRO A 98 13.60 -15.62 7.02
N HIS A 99 12.53 -16.15 7.65
CA HIS A 99 12.41 -16.28 9.10
C HIS A 99 12.65 -14.96 9.88
N SER A 100 12.38 -13.81 9.23
CA SER A 100 12.68 -12.48 9.79
C SER A 100 14.14 -12.35 10.27
N GLY A 101 15.07 -12.81 9.41
CA GLY A 101 16.52 -12.71 9.67
C GLY A 101 17.06 -13.72 10.67
N GLU A 102 16.21 -14.41 11.44
CA GLU A 102 16.59 -15.44 12.44
C GLU A 102 17.79 -15.01 13.32
N GLY A 103 17.67 -13.82 13.94
CA GLY A 103 18.71 -13.26 14.79
C GLY A 103 20.00 -12.86 14.05
N GLY A 104 19.90 -12.59 12.74
CA GLY A 104 21.04 -12.17 11.90
C GLY A 104 21.69 -13.33 11.11
N LEU A 105 21.09 -14.52 11.14
CA LEU A 105 21.54 -15.65 10.34
C LEU A 105 21.32 -15.41 8.83
N PHE A 106 20.24 -14.72 8.48
CA PHE A 106 19.89 -14.36 7.12
C PHE A 106 19.93 -12.84 6.94
N GLY A 107 20.46 -12.38 5.81
CA GLY A 107 20.60 -10.98 5.48
C GLY A 107 21.81 -10.30 6.15
N SER A 108 21.69 -8.99 6.34
CA SER A 108 22.72 -8.13 6.94
C SER A 108 22.24 -7.50 8.27
N ASN A 109 21.33 -8.17 8.97
CA ASN A 109 20.64 -7.71 10.18
C ASN A 109 19.67 -6.55 9.93
N GLU A 110 19.01 -6.51 8.78
CA GLU A 110 18.04 -5.46 8.44
C GLU A 110 16.87 -5.44 9.44
N GLU A 111 16.41 -6.61 9.90
CA GLU A 111 15.35 -6.70 10.91
C GLU A 111 15.73 -6.02 12.21
N GLU A 112 16.96 -6.27 12.71
CA GLU A 112 17.41 -5.74 13.98
C GLU A 112 17.79 -4.26 13.90
N LYS A 113 18.45 -3.85 12.79
CA LYS A 113 19.03 -2.53 12.66
C LYS A 113 18.11 -1.48 12.06
N ILE A 114 17.10 -1.93 11.27
CA ILE A 114 16.25 -1.04 10.48
C ILE A 114 14.78 -1.22 10.85
N ILE A 115 14.25 -2.47 10.79
CA ILE A 115 12.82 -2.72 10.89
C ILE A 115 12.34 -2.62 12.35
N LYS A 116 12.99 -3.27 13.30
CA LYS A 116 12.63 -3.20 14.73
C LYS A 116 12.66 -1.77 15.28
N PRO A 117 13.70 -0.96 15.05
CA PRO A 117 13.71 0.43 15.51
C PRO A 117 12.53 1.26 14.98
N ALA A 118 12.10 1.03 13.72
CA ALA A 118 10.94 1.71 13.17
C ALA A 118 9.64 1.30 13.87
N ILE A 119 9.47 0.00 14.14
CA ILE A 119 8.31 -0.53 14.88
C ILE A 119 8.27 0.03 16.30
N GLU A 120 9.38 0.00 17.03
CA GLU A 120 9.49 0.52 18.39
C GLU A 120 9.16 2.00 18.47
N ALA A 121 9.69 2.80 17.55
CA ALA A 121 9.42 4.22 17.46
C ALA A 121 7.93 4.52 17.23
N THR A 122 7.28 3.79 16.33
CA THR A 122 5.86 4.00 16.01
C THR A 122 4.93 3.44 17.08
N ALA A 123 5.27 2.30 17.70
CA ALA A 123 4.53 1.75 18.84
C ALA A 123 4.57 2.70 20.05
N SER A 124 5.70 3.35 20.31
CA SER A 124 5.85 4.35 21.39
C SER A 124 4.94 5.57 21.18
N ASN A 125 4.51 5.85 19.95
CA ASN A 125 3.56 6.90 19.61
C ASN A 125 2.09 6.41 19.66
N GLY A 126 1.83 5.21 20.17
CA GLY A 126 0.47 4.68 20.39
C GLY A 126 -0.13 3.95 19.20
N ILE A 127 0.64 3.64 18.15
CA ILE A 127 0.16 2.83 17.02
C ILE A 127 0.20 1.34 17.41
N ASP A 128 -0.91 0.62 17.18
CA ASP A 128 -0.96 -0.83 17.35
C ASP A 128 -0.21 -1.53 16.20
N VAL A 129 1.09 -1.64 16.35
CA VAL A 129 2.00 -2.21 15.35
C VAL A 129 2.84 -3.33 15.96
N THR A 130 3.04 -4.40 15.22
CA THR A 130 3.82 -5.57 15.64
C THR A 130 4.67 -6.10 14.48
N GLY A 131 5.86 -6.57 14.79
CA GLY A 131 6.80 -7.16 13.83
C GLY A 131 8.25 -7.15 14.34
N PRO A 132 9.22 -7.41 13.48
CA PRO A 132 9.03 -7.98 12.14
C PRO A 132 8.46 -9.40 12.20
N ILE A 133 7.41 -9.66 11.43
CA ILE A 133 6.81 -11.01 11.36
C ILE A 133 7.45 -11.81 10.23
N VAL A 134 7.48 -13.13 10.42
CA VAL A 134 8.01 -14.06 9.41
C VAL A 134 7.15 -14.00 8.14
N PRO A 135 7.71 -13.62 6.96
CA PRO A 135 6.93 -13.29 5.78
C PRO A 135 6.08 -14.45 5.22
N ASP A 136 6.59 -15.67 5.21
CA ASP A 136 5.90 -16.85 4.66
C ASP A 136 4.68 -17.29 5.48
N THR A 137 4.61 -16.91 6.74
CA THR A 137 3.46 -17.15 7.63
C THR A 137 2.67 -15.89 7.97
N ALA A 138 2.99 -14.76 7.32
CA ALA A 138 2.33 -13.49 7.61
C ALA A 138 0.84 -13.51 7.26
N PHE A 139 0.49 -14.13 6.14
CA PHE A 139 -0.82 -14.00 5.49
C PHE A 139 -1.74 -15.20 5.71
N ILE A 140 -1.47 -16.05 6.69
CA ILE A 140 -2.37 -17.17 7.05
C ILE A 140 -3.71 -16.67 7.59
N PRO A 141 -4.81 -17.45 7.45
CA PRO A 141 -6.16 -17.00 7.81
C PRO A 141 -6.30 -16.48 9.24
N GLU A 142 -5.66 -17.12 10.21
CA GLU A 142 -5.72 -16.73 11.63
C GLU A 142 -5.13 -15.34 11.88
N LYS A 143 -4.01 -15.00 11.20
CA LYS A 143 -3.40 -13.68 11.33
C LYS A 143 -4.23 -12.62 10.61
N ARG A 144 -4.72 -12.92 9.39
CA ARG A 144 -5.52 -11.96 8.61
C ARG A 144 -6.79 -11.50 9.34
N LYS A 145 -7.45 -12.37 10.09
CA LYS A 145 -8.66 -12.02 10.86
C LYS A 145 -8.46 -10.89 11.86
N ASN A 146 -7.25 -10.79 12.42
CA ASN A 146 -6.91 -9.84 13.47
C ASN A 146 -5.96 -8.73 12.98
N THR A 147 -5.78 -8.56 11.67
CA THR A 147 -4.84 -7.61 11.08
C THR A 147 -5.58 -6.59 10.24
N GLY A 148 -5.42 -5.32 10.56
CA GLY A 148 -5.93 -4.19 9.78
C GLY A 148 -5.16 -4.00 8.48
N ALA A 149 -3.83 -4.00 8.56
CA ALA A 149 -2.96 -3.89 7.40
C ALA A 149 -1.60 -4.54 7.61
N TYR A 150 -0.97 -4.89 6.50
CA TYR A 150 0.41 -5.36 6.43
C TYR A 150 1.30 -4.27 5.86
N VAL A 151 2.44 -4.00 6.49
CA VAL A 151 3.52 -3.20 5.92
C VAL A 151 4.54 -4.16 5.30
N CYS A 152 4.63 -4.15 3.99
CA CYS A 152 5.50 -4.99 3.19
C CYS A 152 6.76 -4.24 2.77
N MET A 153 7.91 -4.90 2.82
CA MET A 153 9.18 -4.27 2.51
C MET A 153 9.36 -4.00 1.01
N TYR A 154 8.81 -4.87 0.15
CA TYR A 154 8.92 -4.75 -1.30
C TYR A 154 7.63 -5.21 -2.00
N HIS A 155 7.52 -4.86 -3.28
CA HIS A 155 6.32 -5.04 -4.10
C HIS A 155 5.72 -6.44 -4.01
N ASP A 156 6.47 -7.48 -4.38
CA ASP A 156 5.93 -8.84 -4.50
C ASP A 156 5.61 -9.47 -3.15
N GLN A 157 6.23 -9.03 -2.06
CA GLN A 157 5.93 -9.51 -0.71
C GLN A 157 4.45 -9.34 -0.34
N GLY A 158 3.82 -8.24 -0.77
CA GLY A 158 2.40 -7.97 -0.53
C GLY A 158 1.51 -8.28 -1.72
N HIS A 159 1.98 -8.07 -2.97
CA HIS A 159 1.17 -8.30 -4.15
C HIS A 159 0.90 -9.77 -4.44
N ILE A 160 1.86 -10.67 -4.17
CA ILE A 160 1.64 -12.11 -4.36
C ILE A 160 0.46 -12.60 -3.52
N PRO A 161 0.44 -12.43 -2.18
CA PRO A 161 -0.71 -12.85 -1.37
C PRO A 161 -1.98 -12.08 -1.72
N LEU A 162 -1.90 -10.79 -2.03
CA LEU A 162 -3.05 -10.01 -2.46
C LEU A 162 -3.70 -10.60 -3.72
N LYS A 163 -2.90 -10.85 -4.76
CA LYS A 163 -3.40 -11.42 -6.02
C LYS A 163 -3.92 -12.84 -5.87
N ALA A 164 -3.32 -13.63 -4.99
CA ALA A 164 -3.80 -14.98 -4.69
C ALA A 164 -5.16 -14.98 -3.97
N LEU A 165 -5.45 -13.95 -3.17
CA LEU A 165 -6.66 -13.88 -2.34
C LEU A 165 -7.76 -13.01 -2.95
N ALA A 166 -7.43 -11.95 -3.68
CA ALA A 166 -8.36 -10.88 -4.06
C ALA A 166 -8.06 -10.28 -5.44
N PHE A 167 -7.80 -11.10 -6.44
CA PHE A 167 -7.36 -10.65 -7.77
C PHE A 167 -8.25 -9.57 -8.39
N ASP A 168 -9.57 -9.76 -8.36
CA ASP A 168 -10.53 -8.89 -9.05
C ASP A 168 -11.06 -7.72 -8.20
N ASN A 169 -10.80 -7.71 -6.89
CA ASN A 169 -11.44 -6.81 -5.94
C ASN A 169 -10.47 -5.84 -5.24
N ALA A 170 -9.20 -5.88 -5.59
CA ALA A 170 -8.21 -4.99 -5.03
C ALA A 170 -8.31 -3.58 -5.63
N VAL A 171 -8.09 -2.58 -4.78
CA VAL A 171 -8.05 -1.17 -5.14
C VAL A 171 -6.72 -0.58 -4.68
N ASN A 172 -6.08 0.13 -5.58
CA ASN A 172 -4.88 0.89 -5.26
C ASN A 172 -5.27 2.28 -4.72
N ILE A 173 -4.74 2.62 -3.55
CA ILE A 173 -4.90 3.93 -2.92
C ILE A 173 -3.51 4.53 -2.74
N THR A 174 -3.33 5.79 -3.12
CA THR A 174 -2.08 6.51 -2.83
C THR A 174 -2.26 7.30 -1.54
N LEU A 175 -1.54 6.91 -0.49
CA LEU A 175 -1.53 7.59 0.80
C LEU A 175 -0.52 8.74 0.82
N GLY A 176 -0.76 9.74 1.67
CA GLY A 176 0.17 10.86 1.90
C GLY A 176 0.06 12.00 0.90
N LEU A 177 -0.85 11.93 -0.06
CA LEU A 177 -1.18 13.06 -0.93
C LEU A 177 -2.20 14.00 -0.24
N PRO A 178 -2.17 15.32 -0.53
CA PRO A 178 -3.19 16.25 -0.03
C PRO A 178 -4.56 16.05 -0.71
N ILE A 179 -4.63 15.17 -1.70
CA ILE A 179 -5.82 14.77 -2.43
C ILE A 179 -6.09 13.29 -2.21
N ILE A 180 -7.37 12.89 -2.25
CA ILE A 180 -7.74 11.48 -2.26
C ILE A 180 -7.51 10.93 -3.65
N ARG A 181 -6.67 9.89 -3.75
CA ARG A 181 -6.43 9.20 -5.02
C ARG A 181 -6.62 7.71 -4.87
N THR A 182 -7.54 7.17 -5.68
CA THR A 182 -7.74 5.73 -5.86
C THR A 182 -7.49 5.33 -7.30
N SER A 183 -7.22 4.06 -7.56
CA SER A 183 -7.14 3.54 -8.92
C SER A 183 -7.47 2.05 -8.98
N VAL A 184 -7.74 1.62 -10.21
CA VAL A 184 -7.81 0.20 -10.56
C VAL A 184 -6.46 -0.49 -10.32
N ASP A 185 -6.51 -1.80 -10.12
CA ASP A 185 -5.34 -2.66 -9.93
C ASP A 185 -5.10 -3.60 -11.13
N HIS A 186 -5.39 -3.13 -12.34
CA HIS A 186 -5.14 -3.86 -13.59
C HIS A 186 -4.42 -2.97 -14.61
N GLY A 187 -3.81 -3.59 -15.61
CA GLY A 187 -3.14 -2.91 -16.72
C GLY A 187 -4.11 -2.40 -17.78
N THR A 188 -3.56 -1.89 -18.89
CA THR A 188 -4.29 -1.29 -20.00
C THR A 188 -5.16 -2.25 -20.79
N ALA A 189 -4.89 -3.57 -20.72
CA ALA A 189 -5.70 -4.63 -21.33
C ALA A 189 -6.07 -4.36 -22.81
N PHE A 190 -5.11 -3.97 -23.63
CA PHE A 190 -5.33 -3.66 -25.06
C PHE A 190 -5.94 -4.80 -25.85
N ASP A 191 -5.68 -6.04 -25.43
CA ASP A 191 -6.24 -7.27 -26.04
C ASP A 191 -7.77 -7.34 -26.01
N ILE A 192 -8.41 -6.69 -25.03
CA ILE A 192 -9.88 -6.63 -24.91
C ILE A 192 -10.46 -5.25 -25.22
N ALA A 193 -9.64 -4.29 -25.64
CA ALA A 193 -10.12 -2.96 -25.99
C ALA A 193 -11.21 -3.01 -27.07
N TRP A 194 -12.28 -2.22 -26.90
CA TRP A 194 -13.43 -2.15 -27.80
C TRP A 194 -14.28 -3.43 -27.94
N LYS A 195 -13.98 -4.49 -27.19
CA LYS A 195 -14.74 -5.76 -27.25
C LYS A 195 -15.97 -5.80 -26.34
N GLY A 196 -16.14 -4.83 -25.46
CA GLY A 196 -17.28 -4.77 -24.54
C GLY A 196 -17.29 -5.86 -23.45
N ILE A 197 -16.15 -6.49 -23.18
CA ILE A 197 -16.01 -7.61 -22.23
C ILE A 197 -15.15 -7.27 -21.01
N ALA A 198 -14.76 -6.01 -20.84
CA ALA A 198 -13.93 -5.59 -19.72
C ALA A 198 -14.66 -5.74 -18.38
N ASN A 199 -13.97 -6.30 -17.38
CA ASN A 199 -14.47 -6.31 -16.01
C ASN A 199 -14.24 -4.92 -15.38
N HIS A 200 -15.33 -4.25 -15.02
CA HIS A 200 -15.30 -2.89 -14.44
C HIS A 200 -15.35 -2.85 -12.90
N SER A 201 -15.36 -4.01 -12.25
CA SER A 201 -15.55 -4.11 -10.79
C SER A 201 -14.50 -3.33 -10.00
N SER A 202 -13.23 -3.41 -10.42
CA SER A 202 -12.13 -2.68 -9.76
C SER A 202 -12.32 -1.15 -9.84
N LEU A 203 -12.78 -0.62 -10.99
CA LEU A 203 -13.06 0.82 -11.15
C LEU A 203 -14.23 1.28 -10.29
N LEU A 204 -15.32 0.50 -10.27
CA LEU A 204 -16.47 0.80 -9.41
C LEU A 204 -16.05 0.81 -7.93
N ARG A 205 -15.29 -0.19 -7.51
CA ARG A 205 -14.81 -0.28 -6.13
C ARG A 205 -13.87 0.88 -5.80
N ALA A 206 -12.96 1.25 -6.69
CA ALA A 206 -12.06 2.39 -6.52
C ALA A 206 -12.85 3.71 -6.35
N THR A 207 -13.88 3.91 -7.17
CA THR A 207 -14.75 5.09 -7.08
C THR A 207 -15.54 5.09 -5.78
N GLN A 208 -16.07 3.95 -5.33
CA GLN A 208 -16.78 3.84 -4.06
C GLN A 208 -15.88 4.21 -2.88
N ILE A 209 -14.66 3.67 -2.82
CA ILE A 209 -13.70 4.00 -1.75
C ILE A 209 -13.36 5.49 -1.77
N ALA A 210 -13.15 6.09 -2.95
CA ALA A 210 -12.90 7.52 -3.05
C ALA A 210 -14.06 8.33 -2.48
N THR A 211 -15.30 7.96 -2.81
CA THR A 211 -16.52 8.61 -2.30
C THR A 211 -16.64 8.48 -0.79
N ASP A 212 -16.39 7.29 -0.25
CA ASP A 212 -16.46 7.02 1.20
C ASP A 212 -15.43 7.87 1.96
N LEU A 213 -14.20 8.00 1.44
CA LEU A 213 -13.15 8.84 2.01
C LEU A 213 -13.49 10.33 1.97
N VAL A 214 -14.06 10.83 0.86
CA VAL A 214 -14.51 12.22 0.72
C VAL A 214 -15.59 12.53 1.75
N ASN A 215 -16.62 11.69 1.83
CA ASN A 215 -17.73 11.88 2.75
C ASN A 215 -17.25 11.99 4.20
N ARG A 216 -16.28 11.20 4.59
CA ARG A 216 -15.71 11.26 5.95
C ARG A 216 -14.91 12.51 6.19
N LYS A 217 -14.07 12.90 5.24
CA LYS A 217 -13.29 14.12 5.36
C LYS A 217 -14.19 15.35 5.51
N ASN A 218 -15.35 15.34 4.84
CA ASN A 218 -16.29 16.48 4.86
C ASN A 218 -17.28 16.42 6.01
N TYR A 219 -17.71 15.24 6.45
CA TYR A 219 -18.80 15.07 7.42
C TYR A 219 -18.38 14.36 8.72
N GLY A 220 -17.17 13.80 8.80
CA GLY A 220 -16.66 13.13 10.00
C GLY A 220 -16.34 14.07 11.16
N SER A 221 -16.33 15.38 10.94
CA SER A 221 -16.12 16.42 11.95
C SER A 221 -17.44 16.91 12.59
N GLU A 222 -18.60 16.43 12.16
CA GLU A 222 -19.91 16.88 12.68
C GLU A 222 -20.53 15.93 13.73
N VAL A 223 -19.85 14.84 14.09
CA VAL A 223 -20.32 13.89 15.12
C VAL A 223 -19.34 13.90 16.28
N VAL A 224 -19.44 14.92 17.12
CA VAL A 224 -18.97 14.94 18.52
C VAL A 224 -20.10 15.42 19.39
#